data_b9c8d456f8aa6837b7903d7501c3f842
#
_entry.id   b9c8d456f8aa6837b7903d7501c3f842
#
_cell.length_a   1.000
_cell.length_b   1.000
_cell.length_c   1.000
_cell.angle_alpha   90.00
_cell.angle_beta   90.00
_cell.angle_gamma   90.00
#
_symmetry.space_group_name_H-M   'P 1'
#
loop_
_entity.id
_entity.type
_entity.pdbx_description
1 polymer ?
#
loop_
_entity_poly.entity_id
_entity_poly.type
_entity_poly.pdbx_seq_one_letter_code
_entity_poly.pdbx_strand_id
1 'polypeptide(L)'
;MCGFIVGFIFLLMFVASAGGWLEQNPEAWWVVFLLIGAVVAVWFWLRWIKIENNRTYLLRIADELEAIIANFASIDTYLTLQKGEKAIYERGQVQLREYKGTGSSFQSGNAGVIVRATDNIGVTLGGSRGSLTPNPEQQTVIDVGTVIFTNQRILFAGPNHAREWELSKLINFSTGDNGFVADIAVSNRPRVSAIAGDSQNGITPGIMASICIDLFQDGEDKARTKAQQLINDIRSKAGERRAK
;
A
#
# COMPACT_ATOMS: atom_id res chain seq x y z
N MET A 1 -12.03 12.83 -6.99
CA MET A 1 -12.62 13.43 -8.20
C MET A 1 -14.12 13.20 -8.32
N CYS A 2 -14.65 11.99 -8.10
CA CYS A 2 -16.11 11.75 -8.25
C CYS A 2 -17.02 12.64 -7.40
N GLY A 3 -16.68 12.94 -6.15
CA GLY A 3 -17.56 13.75 -5.29
C GLY A 3 -17.74 15.21 -5.75
N PHE A 4 -16.73 15.81 -6.38
CA PHE A 4 -16.81 17.17 -6.91
C PHE A 4 -17.69 17.23 -8.16
N ILE A 5 -17.56 16.23 -9.05
CA ILE A 5 -18.39 16.15 -10.26
C ILE A 5 -19.85 15.99 -9.87
N VAL A 6 -20.15 15.15 -8.89
CA VAL A 6 -21.52 14.95 -8.38
C VAL A 6 -22.05 16.25 -7.75
N GLY A 7 -21.27 16.92 -6.89
CA GLY A 7 -21.68 18.19 -6.30
C GLY A 7 -21.90 19.32 -7.33
N PHE A 8 -21.06 19.38 -8.35
CA PHE A 8 -21.21 20.34 -9.44
C PHE A 8 -22.43 20.05 -10.32
N ILE A 9 -22.75 18.78 -10.60
CA ILE A 9 -23.96 18.38 -11.31
C ILE A 9 -25.20 18.75 -10.50
N PHE A 10 -25.22 18.51 -9.18
CA PHE A 10 -26.33 18.91 -8.33
C PHE A 10 -26.52 20.43 -8.31
N LEU A 11 -25.43 21.21 -8.28
CA LEU A 11 -25.49 22.67 -8.36
C LEU A 11 -26.08 23.14 -9.70
N LEU A 12 -25.65 22.53 -10.82
CA LEU A 12 -26.20 22.83 -12.14
C LEU A 12 -27.69 22.47 -12.25
N MET A 13 -28.10 21.33 -11.72
CA MET A 13 -29.51 20.93 -11.66
C MET A 13 -30.34 21.89 -10.80
N PHE A 14 -29.79 22.34 -9.67
CA PHE A 14 -30.46 23.32 -8.81
C PHE A 14 -30.62 24.66 -9.51
N VAL A 15 -29.57 25.17 -10.16
CA VAL A 15 -29.65 26.43 -10.94
C VAL A 15 -30.63 26.30 -12.10
N ALA A 16 -30.63 25.16 -12.80
CA ALA A 16 -31.57 24.93 -13.89
C ALA A 16 -33.05 24.84 -13.41
N SER A 17 -33.29 24.18 -12.26
CA SER A 17 -34.62 24.10 -11.67
C SER A 17 -35.12 25.42 -11.08
N ALA A 18 -34.20 26.25 -10.60
CA ALA A 18 -34.51 27.59 -10.09
C ALA A 18 -34.61 28.67 -11.19
N GLY A 19 -34.31 28.32 -12.44
CA GLY A 19 -34.25 29.28 -13.57
C GLY A 19 -35.50 30.11 -13.72
N GLY A 20 -36.67 29.48 -13.68
CA GLY A 20 -37.95 30.20 -13.78
C GLY A 20 -38.25 31.15 -12.61
N TRP A 21 -37.76 30.82 -11.40
CA TRP A 21 -37.87 31.71 -10.24
C TRP A 21 -36.88 32.87 -10.33
N LEU A 22 -35.67 32.62 -10.83
CA LEU A 22 -34.63 33.65 -11.04
C LEU A 22 -34.99 34.64 -12.14
N GLU A 23 -35.72 34.23 -13.18
CA GLU A 23 -36.23 35.13 -14.20
C GLU A 23 -37.25 36.12 -13.62
N GLN A 24 -38.06 35.68 -12.64
CA GLN A 24 -39.02 36.53 -11.95
C GLN A 24 -38.38 37.41 -10.86
N ASN A 25 -37.17 37.04 -10.37
CA ASN A 25 -36.48 37.73 -9.31
C ASN A 25 -35.00 38.01 -9.72
N PRO A 26 -34.76 38.93 -10.66
CA PRO A 26 -33.40 39.18 -11.19
C PRO A 26 -32.40 39.63 -10.14
N GLU A 27 -32.84 40.21 -9.03
CA GLU A 27 -32.03 40.59 -7.87
C GLU A 27 -31.57 39.39 -7.05
N ALA A 28 -32.12 38.19 -7.25
CA ALA A 28 -31.73 37.00 -6.50
C ALA A 28 -30.47 36.27 -7.07
N TRP A 29 -29.90 36.71 -8.20
CA TRP A 29 -28.69 36.11 -8.75
C TRP A 29 -27.49 36.10 -7.80
N TRP A 30 -27.43 37.04 -6.88
CA TRP A 30 -26.37 37.05 -5.86
C TRP A 30 -26.37 35.79 -4.98
N VAL A 31 -27.53 35.18 -4.74
CA VAL A 31 -27.63 33.90 -3.98
C VAL A 31 -26.92 32.79 -4.74
N VAL A 32 -27.09 32.72 -6.06
CA VAL A 32 -26.40 31.73 -6.90
C VAL A 32 -24.88 31.91 -6.85
N PHE A 33 -24.42 33.18 -6.95
CA PHE A 33 -22.98 33.48 -6.84
C PHE A 33 -22.43 33.12 -5.46
N LEU A 34 -23.15 33.36 -4.39
CA LEU A 34 -22.76 32.95 -3.03
C LEU A 34 -22.66 31.43 -2.90
N LEU A 35 -23.61 30.68 -3.45
CA LEU A 35 -23.57 29.21 -3.43
C LEU A 35 -22.38 28.67 -4.22
N ILE A 36 -22.13 29.22 -5.42
CA ILE A 36 -20.95 28.84 -6.23
C ILE A 36 -19.65 29.15 -5.45
N GLY A 37 -19.56 30.36 -4.87
CA GLY A 37 -18.41 30.78 -4.06
C GLY A 37 -18.18 29.85 -2.87
N ALA A 38 -19.23 29.44 -2.17
CA ALA A 38 -19.18 28.52 -1.04
C ALA A 38 -18.66 27.13 -1.50
N VAL A 39 -19.19 26.59 -2.60
CA VAL A 39 -18.72 25.29 -3.15
C VAL A 39 -17.24 25.35 -3.54
N VAL A 40 -16.82 26.42 -4.20
CA VAL A 40 -15.40 26.63 -4.56
C VAL A 40 -14.52 26.75 -3.31
N ALA A 41 -14.95 27.50 -2.30
CA ALA A 41 -14.22 27.67 -1.05
C ALA A 41 -14.04 26.32 -0.32
N VAL A 42 -15.12 25.53 -0.21
CA VAL A 42 -15.08 24.19 0.39
C VAL A 42 -14.15 23.27 -0.38
N TRP A 43 -14.18 23.31 -1.71
CA TRP A 43 -13.28 22.53 -2.55
C TRP A 43 -11.80 22.89 -2.31
N PHE A 44 -11.47 24.18 -2.28
CA PHE A 44 -10.11 24.64 -1.98
C PHE A 44 -9.69 24.23 -0.56
N TRP A 45 -10.57 24.36 0.42
CA TRP A 45 -10.32 23.96 1.79
C TRP A 45 -10.04 22.47 1.93
N LEU A 46 -10.88 21.60 1.30
CA LEU A 46 -10.66 20.16 1.29
C LEU A 46 -9.36 19.76 0.58
N ARG A 47 -9.05 20.45 -0.53
CA ARG A 47 -7.77 20.25 -1.25
C ARG A 47 -6.58 20.65 -0.39
N TRP A 48 -6.69 21.76 0.30
CA TRP A 48 -5.64 22.26 1.21
C TRP A 48 -5.41 21.28 2.39
N ILE A 49 -6.46 20.81 3.04
CA ILE A 49 -6.37 19.81 4.11
C ILE A 49 -5.66 18.54 3.60
N LYS A 50 -6.01 18.05 2.41
CA LYS A 50 -5.38 16.86 1.85
C LYS A 50 -3.89 17.05 1.59
N ILE A 51 -3.48 18.23 1.12
CA ILE A 51 -2.07 18.56 0.89
C ILE A 51 -1.32 18.62 2.22
N GLU A 52 -1.87 19.27 3.22
CA GLU A 52 -1.25 19.42 4.54
C GLU A 52 -1.15 18.07 5.28
N ASN A 53 -2.18 17.24 5.23
CA ASN A 53 -2.14 15.89 5.81
C ASN A 53 -1.05 15.02 5.17
N ASN A 54 -0.91 15.06 3.84
CA ASN A 54 0.14 14.35 3.14
C ASN A 54 1.54 14.86 3.49
N ARG A 55 1.69 16.18 3.64
CA ARG A 55 2.94 16.80 4.06
C ARG A 55 3.33 16.40 5.47
N THR A 56 2.40 16.51 6.41
CA THR A 56 2.62 16.13 7.82
C THR A 56 3.00 14.66 7.93
N TYR A 57 2.35 13.79 7.15
CA TYR A 57 2.69 12.37 7.07
C TYR A 57 4.14 12.16 6.59
N LEU A 58 4.55 12.82 5.50
CA LEU A 58 5.91 12.68 4.98
C LEU A 58 6.96 13.16 5.97
N LEU A 59 6.73 14.27 6.65
CA LEU A 59 7.64 14.79 7.67
C LEU A 59 7.76 13.83 8.85
N ARG A 60 6.64 13.28 9.32
CA ARG A 60 6.64 12.28 10.40
C ARG A 60 7.46 11.05 10.04
N ILE A 61 7.31 10.52 8.82
CA ILE A 61 8.13 9.38 8.35
C ILE A 61 9.62 9.76 8.32
N ALA A 62 9.95 10.96 7.83
CA ALA A 62 11.34 11.40 7.81
C ALA A 62 11.95 11.47 9.23
N ASP A 63 11.19 11.97 10.20
CA ASP A 63 11.64 12.09 11.58
C ASP A 63 11.73 10.70 12.28
N GLU A 64 10.79 9.80 12.02
CA GLU A 64 10.88 8.40 12.48
C GLU A 64 12.09 7.68 11.90
N LEU A 65 12.33 7.82 10.59
CA LEU A 65 13.51 7.24 9.94
C LEU A 65 14.79 7.79 10.52
N GLU A 66 14.89 9.09 10.74
CA GLU A 66 16.07 9.73 11.34
C GLU A 66 16.35 9.18 12.73
N ALA A 67 15.32 8.98 13.56
CA ALA A 67 15.48 8.38 14.88
C ALA A 67 15.99 6.93 14.82
N ILE A 68 15.52 6.13 13.85
CA ILE A 68 15.95 4.74 13.66
C ILE A 68 17.41 4.68 13.20
N ILE A 69 17.80 5.46 12.19
CA ILE A 69 19.13 5.41 11.60
C ILE A 69 20.20 6.07 12.49
N ALA A 70 19.79 6.92 13.44
CA ALA A 70 20.74 7.57 14.36
C ALA A 70 21.61 6.56 15.10
N ASN A 71 21.00 5.45 15.54
CA ASN A 71 21.69 4.47 16.37
C ASN A 71 21.56 3.03 15.88
N PHE A 72 20.64 2.70 14.95
CA PHE A 72 20.23 1.33 14.66
C PHE A 72 20.08 0.50 15.93
N ALA A 73 19.51 1.15 16.97
CA ALA A 73 19.35 0.56 18.29
C ALA A 73 18.42 -0.64 18.22
N SER A 74 18.76 -1.68 18.98
CA SER A 74 17.83 -2.79 19.15
C SER A 74 16.66 -2.34 19.99
N ILE A 75 15.44 -2.57 19.46
CA ILE A 75 14.21 -2.43 20.23
C ILE A 75 13.91 -3.72 21.01
N ASP A 76 13.19 -3.60 22.11
CA ASP A 76 12.68 -4.74 22.83
C ASP A 76 11.56 -5.42 22.02
N THR A 77 11.66 -6.73 21.88
CA THR A 77 10.68 -7.53 21.12
C THR A 77 10.40 -8.83 21.87
N TYR A 78 9.20 -9.37 21.67
CA TYR A 78 8.80 -10.68 22.20
C TYR A 78 9.45 -11.86 21.48
N LEU A 79 10.20 -11.61 20.40
CA LEU A 79 10.84 -12.67 19.62
C LEU A 79 12.20 -13.06 20.18
N THR A 80 12.53 -14.33 20.06
CA THR A 80 13.88 -14.82 20.32
C THR A 80 14.79 -14.41 19.16
N LEU A 81 15.70 -13.49 19.43
CA LEU A 81 16.68 -13.02 18.47
C LEU A 81 17.85 -14.02 18.36
N GLN A 82 18.42 -14.13 17.15
CA GLN A 82 19.60 -14.92 16.88
C GLN A 82 20.88 -14.21 17.40
N LYS A 83 21.99 -14.94 17.43
CA LYS A 83 23.27 -14.34 17.84
C LYS A 83 23.67 -13.16 16.93
N GLY A 84 23.82 -11.99 17.53
CA GLY A 84 24.17 -10.76 16.79
C GLY A 84 23.00 -10.11 16.04
N GLU A 85 21.81 -10.67 16.18
CA GLU A 85 20.58 -10.09 15.60
C GLU A 85 20.08 -8.93 16.47
N LYS A 86 19.67 -7.84 15.81
CA LYS A 86 19.07 -6.67 16.45
C LYS A 86 17.72 -6.40 15.80
N ALA A 87 16.65 -6.32 16.58
CA ALA A 87 15.36 -5.84 16.11
C ALA A 87 15.41 -4.31 15.99
N ILE A 88 15.14 -3.78 14.80
CA ILE A 88 15.32 -2.36 14.47
C ILE A 88 13.98 -1.63 14.48
N TYR A 89 12.94 -2.29 13.98
CA TYR A 89 11.61 -1.68 13.84
C TYR A 89 10.53 -2.74 13.93
N GLU A 90 9.44 -2.38 14.60
CA GLU A 90 8.24 -3.21 14.70
C GLU A 90 7.03 -2.42 14.20
N ARG A 91 6.16 -3.11 13.46
CA ARG A 91 4.94 -2.51 12.94
C ARG A 91 3.77 -3.48 13.01
N GLY A 92 2.73 -3.09 13.71
CA GLY A 92 1.45 -3.80 13.72
C GLY A 92 0.56 -3.45 12.52
N GLN A 93 -0.55 -4.17 12.41
CA GLN A 93 -1.59 -3.98 11.37
C GLN A 93 -1.04 -4.10 9.93
N VAL A 94 -0.07 -5.00 9.73
CA VAL A 94 0.50 -5.30 8.42
C VAL A 94 -0.24 -6.50 7.84
N GLN A 95 -0.63 -6.40 6.57
CA GLN A 95 -1.23 -7.48 5.81
C GLN A 95 -0.14 -8.39 5.24
N LEU A 96 -0.25 -9.67 5.48
CA LEU A 96 0.50 -10.68 4.75
C LEU A 96 -0.28 -11.06 3.50
N ARG A 97 0.34 -10.97 2.34
CA ARG A 97 -0.25 -11.33 1.05
C ARG A 97 0.56 -12.42 0.39
N GLU A 98 -0.13 -13.34 -0.26
CA GLU A 98 0.50 -14.36 -1.10
C GLU A 98 -0.21 -14.45 -2.45
N TYR A 99 0.54 -14.82 -3.48
CA TYR A 99 -0.03 -15.09 -4.79
C TYR A 99 -0.78 -16.41 -4.74
N LYS A 100 -2.08 -16.34 -4.98
CA LYS A 100 -2.95 -17.53 -5.13
C LYS A 100 -3.42 -17.60 -6.57
N GLY A 101 -3.27 -18.77 -7.18
CA GLY A 101 -3.91 -19.07 -8.44
C GLY A 101 -5.43 -18.99 -8.26
N THR A 102 -6.10 -18.14 -9.02
CA THR A 102 -7.55 -17.97 -8.99
C THR A 102 -8.28 -19.08 -9.73
N GLY A 103 -7.57 -20.19 -10.00
CA GLY A 103 -8.07 -21.33 -10.77
C GLY A 103 -7.86 -21.17 -12.27
N SER A 104 -8.56 -21.98 -13.05
CA SER A 104 -8.59 -21.86 -14.51
C SER A 104 -10.02 -21.63 -14.98
N SER A 105 -10.20 -20.77 -15.96
CA SER A 105 -11.48 -20.62 -16.65
C SER A 105 -11.57 -21.65 -17.78
N PHE A 106 -12.68 -22.35 -17.82
CA PHE A 106 -12.98 -23.30 -18.90
C PHE A 106 -14.00 -22.65 -19.84
N GLN A 107 -13.59 -22.46 -21.06
CA GLN A 107 -14.50 -21.97 -22.10
C GLN A 107 -14.91 -23.17 -22.96
N SER A 108 -16.13 -23.65 -22.75
CA SER A 108 -16.75 -24.73 -23.54
C SER A 108 -18.12 -24.29 -24.02
N GLY A 109 -18.45 -24.62 -25.23
CA GLY A 109 -19.80 -24.43 -25.79
C GLY A 109 -20.85 -25.46 -25.31
N ASN A 110 -20.50 -26.40 -24.43
CA ASN A 110 -21.42 -27.41 -23.88
C ASN A 110 -21.18 -27.62 -22.37
N ALA A 111 -22.24 -27.82 -21.62
CA ALA A 111 -22.21 -28.02 -20.18
C ALA A 111 -21.50 -29.34 -19.79
N GLY A 112 -20.33 -29.21 -19.15
CA GLY A 112 -19.59 -30.31 -18.55
C GLY A 112 -19.29 -30.00 -17.08
N VAL A 113 -19.20 -31.05 -16.24
CA VAL A 113 -18.82 -30.93 -14.83
C VAL A 113 -17.31 -31.03 -14.72
N ILE A 114 -16.69 -30.03 -14.10
CA ILE A 114 -15.24 -30.04 -13.84
C ILE A 114 -15.00 -30.61 -12.45
N VAL A 115 -14.30 -31.74 -12.37
CA VAL A 115 -13.81 -32.32 -11.10
C VAL A 115 -12.34 -31.91 -10.94
N ARG A 116 -12.02 -31.17 -9.88
CA ARG A 116 -10.63 -30.84 -9.54
C ARG A 116 -9.94 -32.05 -8.91
N ALA A 117 -8.89 -32.54 -9.52
CA ALA A 117 -8.05 -33.60 -8.98
C ALA A 117 -6.87 -33.06 -8.15
N THR A 118 -6.35 -31.86 -8.48
CA THR A 118 -5.32 -31.12 -7.73
C THR A 118 -5.45 -29.63 -8.03
N ASP A 119 -4.72 -28.76 -7.30
CA ASP A 119 -4.77 -27.29 -7.45
C ASP A 119 -4.44 -26.79 -8.87
N ASN A 120 -3.83 -27.60 -9.71
CA ASN A 120 -3.40 -27.22 -11.07
C ASN A 120 -3.92 -28.12 -12.20
N ILE A 121 -4.66 -29.20 -11.89
CA ILE A 121 -5.15 -30.15 -12.91
C ILE A 121 -6.63 -30.37 -12.72
N GLY A 122 -7.43 -29.91 -13.67
CA GLY A 122 -8.86 -30.24 -13.77
C GLY A 122 -9.07 -31.30 -14.85
N VAL A 123 -9.76 -32.38 -14.53
CA VAL A 123 -10.18 -33.42 -15.49
C VAL A 123 -11.64 -33.14 -15.88
N THR A 124 -11.87 -33.01 -17.17
CA THR A 124 -13.22 -32.85 -17.73
C THR A 124 -13.79 -34.21 -18.10
N LEU A 125 -14.84 -34.63 -17.43
CA LEU A 125 -15.62 -35.80 -17.83
C LEU A 125 -16.74 -35.35 -18.77
N GLY A 126 -16.54 -35.55 -20.06
CA GLY A 126 -17.49 -35.21 -21.11
C GLY A 126 -16.79 -34.81 -22.42
N GLY A 127 -17.21 -35.39 -23.53
CA GLY A 127 -16.55 -35.26 -24.86
C GLY A 127 -16.73 -33.91 -25.55
N SER A 128 -16.22 -32.81 -24.97
CA SER A 128 -16.18 -31.51 -25.65
C SER A 128 -14.75 -30.96 -25.67
N ARG A 129 -14.34 -30.41 -26.81
CA ARG A 129 -13.08 -29.67 -26.95
C ARG A 129 -13.20 -28.32 -26.22
N GLY A 130 -12.60 -28.21 -25.06
CA GLY A 130 -12.50 -26.97 -24.31
C GLY A 130 -11.02 -26.60 -24.08
N SER A 131 -10.71 -25.31 -24.04
CA SER A 131 -9.40 -24.82 -23.61
C SER A 131 -9.48 -24.38 -22.15
N LEU A 132 -8.55 -24.87 -21.35
CA LEU A 132 -8.29 -24.45 -19.98
C LEU A 132 -7.29 -23.30 -20.03
N THR A 133 -7.73 -22.11 -19.67
CA THR A 133 -6.84 -20.95 -19.52
C THR A 133 -6.62 -20.71 -18.03
N PRO A 134 -5.39 -20.82 -17.51
CA PRO A 134 -5.10 -20.46 -16.14
C PRO A 134 -5.40 -18.98 -15.93
N ASN A 135 -6.17 -18.66 -14.88
CA ASN A 135 -6.36 -17.27 -14.51
C ASN A 135 -5.05 -16.71 -13.92
N PRO A 136 -4.74 -15.43 -14.15
CA PRO A 136 -3.55 -14.83 -13.56
C PRO A 136 -3.59 -14.94 -12.04
N GLU A 137 -2.45 -15.24 -11.45
CA GLU A 137 -2.30 -15.27 -10.00
C GLU A 137 -2.59 -13.88 -9.42
N GLN A 138 -3.42 -13.83 -8.38
CA GLN A 138 -3.75 -12.60 -7.70
C GLN A 138 -3.18 -12.60 -6.28
N GLN A 139 -2.66 -11.44 -5.87
CA GLN A 139 -2.28 -11.23 -4.48
C GLN A 139 -3.51 -11.24 -3.59
N THR A 140 -3.57 -12.16 -2.66
CA THR A 140 -4.65 -12.30 -1.69
C THR A 140 -4.11 -12.07 -0.29
N VAL A 141 -4.82 -11.27 0.52
CA VAL A 141 -4.52 -11.12 1.95
C VAL A 141 -4.85 -12.44 2.63
N ILE A 142 -3.86 -13.04 3.29
CA ILE A 142 -4.01 -14.32 4.00
C ILE A 142 -4.01 -14.15 5.51
N ASP A 143 -3.42 -13.06 6.01
CA ASP A 143 -3.40 -12.72 7.44
C ASP A 143 -3.13 -11.24 7.67
N VAL A 144 -3.41 -10.77 8.89
CA VAL A 144 -3.05 -9.44 9.38
C VAL A 144 -2.36 -9.60 10.73
N GLY A 145 -1.19 -8.99 10.87
CA GLY A 145 -0.37 -9.18 12.07
C GLY A 145 0.67 -8.09 12.26
N THR A 146 1.72 -8.45 12.96
CA THR A 146 2.88 -7.59 13.25
C THR A 146 4.07 -8.03 12.41
N VAL A 147 4.77 -7.09 11.81
CA VAL A 147 6.06 -7.32 11.17
C VAL A 147 7.18 -6.74 12.03
N ILE A 148 8.25 -7.49 12.17
CA ILE A 148 9.46 -7.09 12.87
C ILE A 148 10.62 -7.14 11.88
N PHE A 149 11.33 -6.03 11.78
CA PHE A 149 12.48 -5.85 10.92
C PHE A 149 13.75 -5.96 11.74
N THR A 150 14.63 -6.85 11.33
CA THR A 150 15.94 -7.02 11.99
C THR A 150 17.08 -6.79 11.00
N ASN A 151 18.29 -6.76 11.50
CA ASN A 151 19.50 -6.69 10.66
C ASN A 151 19.83 -8.03 9.96
N GLN A 152 19.09 -9.12 10.20
CA GLN A 152 19.36 -10.45 9.62
C GLN A 152 18.16 -11.04 8.88
N ARG A 153 16.94 -10.69 9.29
CA ARG A 153 15.69 -11.22 8.72
C ARG A 153 14.54 -10.27 8.91
N ILE A 154 13.47 -10.51 8.17
CA ILE A 154 12.17 -9.89 8.35
C ILE A 154 11.22 -10.97 8.87
N LEU A 155 10.44 -10.67 9.88
CA LEU A 155 9.55 -11.60 10.56
C LEU A 155 8.13 -11.05 10.54
N PHE A 156 7.17 -11.86 10.16
CA PHE A 156 5.75 -11.57 10.29
C PHE A 156 5.12 -12.55 11.26
N ALA A 157 4.39 -12.03 12.22
CA ALA A 157 3.60 -12.79 13.17
C ALA A 157 2.15 -12.33 13.13
N GLY A 158 1.28 -13.20 12.66
CA GLY A 158 -0.17 -13.04 12.65
C GLY A 158 -0.85 -14.14 13.45
N PRO A 159 -2.17 -14.03 13.68
CA PRO A 159 -2.92 -15.02 14.43
C PRO A 159 -2.97 -16.41 13.75
N ASN A 160 -2.90 -16.46 12.42
CA ASN A 160 -3.01 -17.70 11.66
C ASN A 160 -1.72 -18.10 10.97
N HIS A 161 -0.84 -17.14 10.69
CA HIS A 161 0.37 -17.36 9.91
C HIS A 161 1.56 -16.64 10.53
N ALA A 162 2.70 -17.35 10.56
CA ALA A 162 4.01 -16.75 10.79
C ALA A 162 4.87 -16.90 9.53
N ARG A 163 5.66 -15.88 9.23
CA ARG A 163 6.57 -15.86 8.07
C ARG A 163 7.91 -15.29 8.48
N GLU A 164 8.96 -15.88 7.92
CA GLU A 164 10.32 -15.44 8.10
C GLU A 164 11.01 -15.34 6.75
N TRP A 165 11.70 -14.24 6.52
CA TRP A 165 12.51 -14.00 5.34
C TRP A 165 13.93 -13.65 5.78
N GLU A 166 14.81 -14.66 5.72
CA GLU A 166 16.23 -14.46 5.99
C GLU A 166 16.85 -13.63 4.86
N LEU A 167 17.51 -12.53 5.19
CA LEU A 167 18.14 -11.63 4.22
C LEU A 167 19.30 -12.31 3.49
N SER A 168 19.96 -13.29 4.11
CA SER A 168 21.00 -14.14 3.49
C SER A 168 20.45 -15.01 2.36
N LYS A 169 19.16 -15.28 2.34
CA LYS A 169 18.46 -16.11 1.33
C LYS A 169 17.65 -15.29 0.35
N LEU A 170 17.77 -13.97 0.38
CA LEU A 170 17.01 -13.09 -0.49
C LEU A 170 17.40 -13.30 -1.96
N ILE A 171 16.41 -13.61 -2.81
CA ILE A 171 16.57 -13.72 -4.27
C ILE A 171 16.15 -12.44 -4.96
N ASN A 172 14.98 -11.90 -4.55
CA ASN A 172 14.43 -10.70 -5.15
C ASN A 172 13.62 -9.91 -4.11
N PHE A 173 13.65 -8.61 -4.29
CA PHE A 173 12.89 -7.65 -3.50
C PHE A 173 12.34 -6.57 -4.41
N SER A 174 11.07 -6.27 -4.29
CA SER A 174 10.45 -5.14 -4.99
C SER A 174 9.45 -4.42 -4.12
N THR A 175 9.25 -3.15 -4.39
CA THR A 175 8.28 -2.32 -3.67
C THR A 175 7.22 -1.83 -4.64
N GLY A 176 5.94 -1.97 -4.23
CA GLY A 176 4.78 -1.43 -4.93
C GLY A 176 4.11 -0.32 -4.13
N ASP A 177 3.17 0.38 -4.76
CA ASP A 177 2.32 1.41 -4.14
C ASP A 177 3.11 2.44 -3.31
N ASN A 178 4.17 3.01 -3.87
CA ASN A 178 5.04 3.99 -3.19
C ASN A 178 5.64 3.47 -1.86
N GLY A 179 5.98 2.18 -1.79
CA GLY A 179 6.55 1.54 -0.61
C GLY A 179 5.55 0.95 0.38
N PHE A 180 4.24 1.05 0.12
CA PHE A 180 3.22 0.43 0.98
C PHE A 180 3.24 -1.09 0.92
N VAL A 181 3.71 -1.67 -0.19
CA VAL A 181 3.84 -3.10 -0.41
C VAL A 181 5.31 -3.45 -0.59
N ALA A 182 5.75 -4.52 0.04
CA ALA A 182 7.07 -5.12 -0.14
C ALA A 182 6.89 -6.59 -0.57
N ASP A 183 7.25 -6.90 -1.80
CA ASP A 183 7.30 -8.27 -2.32
C ASP A 183 8.69 -8.86 -2.01
N ILE A 184 8.71 -10.01 -1.36
CA ILE A 184 9.93 -10.65 -0.86
C ILE A 184 10.00 -12.09 -1.37
N ALA A 185 11.04 -12.40 -2.13
CA ALA A 185 11.35 -13.75 -2.59
C ALA A 185 12.64 -14.24 -1.95
N VAL A 186 12.58 -15.42 -1.32
CA VAL A 186 13.75 -16.08 -0.69
C VAL A 186 13.92 -17.49 -1.24
N SER A 187 15.17 -17.99 -1.29
CA SER A 187 15.52 -19.27 -1.92
C SER A 187 14.94 -20.50 -1.23
N ASN A 188 14.60 -20.39 0.05
CA ASN A 188 14.03 -21.48 0.83
C ASN A 188 12.49 -21.53 0.77
N ARG A 189 11.84 -20.72 -0.08
CA ARG A 189 10.39 -20.70 -0.25
C ARG A 189 10.01 -20.65 -1.73
N PRO A 190 9.06 -21.50 -2.15
CA PRO A 190 8.68 -21.58 -3.57
C PRO A 190 7.78 -20.44 -4.04
N ARG A 191 7.18 -19.68 -3.10
CA ARG A 191 6.24 -18.59 -3.44
C ARG A 191 6.73 -17.26 -2.91
N VAL A 192 6.55 -16.23 -3.71
CA VAL A 192 6.73 -14.84 -3.30
C VAL A 192 5.64 -14.47 -2.31
N SER A 193 6.02 -13.86 -1.21
CA SER A 193 5.10 -13.30 -0.24
C SER A 193 5.27 -11.79 -0.19
N ALA A 194 4.18 -11.07 0.03
CA ALA A 194 4.21 -9.63 0.19
C ALA A 194 3.73 -9.24 1.58
N ILE A 195 4.34 -8.20 2.11
CA ILE A 195 3.84 -7.49 3.29
C ILE A 195 3.35 -6.11 2.85
N ALA A 196 2.15 -5.74 3.30
CA ALA A 196 1.54 -4.47 2.95
C ALA A 196 1.03 -3.75 4.20
N GLY A 197 1.29 -2.44 4.26
CA GLY A 197 0.82 -1.58 5.34
C GLY A 197 0.28 -0.27 4.80
N ASP A 198 -0.60 0.37 5.56
CA ASP A 198 -1.14 1.68 5.19
C ASP A 198 -0.17 2.83 5.52
N SER A 199 -0.56 4.05 5.14
CA SER A 199 0.21 5.27 5.43
C SER A 199 -0.03 5.85 6.83
N GLN A 200 -0.98 5.31 7.60
CA GLN A 200 -1.41 5.94 8.86
C GLN A 200 -0.56 5.50 10.05
N ASN A 201 -0.01 4.29 9.99
CA ASN A 201 0.62 3.62 11.12
C ASN A 201 2.17 3.59 11.07
N GLY A 202 2.82 4.63 10.60
CA GLY A 202 4.29 4.76 10.61
C GLY A 202 4.98 4.44 9.28
N ILE A 203 6.25 4.10 9.32
CA ILE A 203 7.08 3.83 8.14
C ILE A 203 6.53 2.64 7.35
N THR A 204 6.44 2.78 6.03
CA THR A 204 5.88 1.72 5.19
C THR A 204 6.76 0.47 5.16
N PRO A 205 6.18 -0.73 5.04
CA PRO A 205 6.94 -1.98 5.05
C PRO A 205 8.03 -2.02 3.98
N GLY A 206 7.79 -1.46 2.80
CA GLY A 206 8.77 -1.43 1.71
C GLY A 206 9.98 -0.56 2.01
N ILE A 207 9.78 0.61 2.62
CA ILE A 207 10.88 1.49 3.03
C ILE A 207 11.73 0.79 4.09
N MET A 208 11.10 0.22 5.11
CA MET A 208 11.84 -0.41 6.20
C MET A 208 12.57 -1.67 5.76
N ALA A 209 11.94 -2.50 4.92
CA ALA A 209 12.59 -3.67 4.33
C ALA A 209 13.83 -3.28 3.49
N SER A 210 13.73 -2.21 2.68
CA SER A 210 14.87 -1.70 1.91
C SER A 210 16.05 -1.31 2.81
N ILE A 211 15.78 -0.59 3.90
CA ILE A 211 16.83 -0.19 4.86
C ILE A 211 17.49 -1.41 5.53
N CYS A 212 16.69 -2.43 5.91
CA CYS A 212 17.24 -3.65 6.49
C CYS A 212 18.08 -4.46 5.50
N ILE A 213 17.69 -4.49 4.23
CA ILE A 213 18.46 -5.11 3.16
C ILE A 213 19.79 -4.37 2.96
N ASP A 214 19.76 -3.04 2.88
CA ASP A 214 20.98 -2.22 2.78
C ASP A 214 21.90 -2.43 4.00
N LEU A 215 21.34 -2.50 5.20
CA LEU A 215 22.08 -2.76 6.43
C LEU A 215 22.77 -4.12 6.43
N PHE A 216 22.05 -5.16 5.94
CA PHE A 216 22.59 -6.51 5.82
C PHE A 216 23.69 -6.61 4.77
N GLN A 217 23.49 -6.00 3.59
CA GLN A 217 24.39 -6.14 2.44
C GLN A 217 25.62 -5.22 2.52
N ASP A 218 25.40 -4.00 2.93
CA ASP A 218 26.39 -2.91 2.82
C ASP A 218 26.98 -2.47 4.17
N GLY A 219 26.35 -2.90 5.26
CA GLY A 219 26.73 -2.49 6.61
C GLY A 219 26.12 -1.15 7.04
N GLU A 220 26.34 -0.80 8.31
CA GLU A 220 25.64 0.30 8.99
C GLU A 220 25.92 1.68 8.35
N ASP A 221 27.18 1.98 8.02
CA ASP A 221 27.56 3.30 7.51
C ASP A 221 26.92 3.61 6.15
N LYS A 222 26.94 2.64 5.24
CA LYS A 222 26.32 2.80 3.92
C LYS A 222 24.80 2.83 3.98
N ALA A 223 24.19 1.95 4.80
CA ALA A 223 22.76 1.96 5.03
C ALA A 223 22.29 3.30 5.60
N ARG A 224 23.05 3.88 6.55
CA ARG A 224 22.81 5.21 7.11
C ARG A 224 22.86 6.30 6.03
N THR A 225 23.89 6.27 5.18
CA THR A 225 24.05 7.25 4.09
C THR A 225 22.86 7.20 3.10
N LYS A 226 22.46 5.98 2.67
CA LYS A 226 21.34 5.81 1.77
C LYS A 226 20.00 6.24 2.41
N ALA A 227 19.78 5.87 3.66
CA ALA A 227 18.59 6.28 4.39
C ALA A 227 18.54 7.81 4.59
N GLN A 228 19.68 8.46 4.84
CA GLN A 228 19.74 9.92 4.94
C GLN A 228 19.40 10.60 3.60
N GLN A 229 19.82 10.05 2.48
CA GLN A 229 19.42 10.54 1.15
C GLN A 229 17.89 10.43 0.97
N LEU A 230 17.32 9.27 1.33
CA LEU A 230 15.86 9.07 1.28
C LEU A 230 15.11 10.08 2.17
N ILE A 231 15.61 10.36 3.38
CA ILE A 231 15.02 11.36 4.29
C ILE A 231 15.03 12.75 3.63
N ASN A 232 16.15 13.13 3.03
CA ASN A 232 16.28 14.42 2.34
C ASN A 232 15.30 14.52 1.16
N ASP A 233 15.15 13.45 0.38
CA ASP A 233 14.19 13.38 -0.73
C ASP A 233 12.74 13.49 -0.24
N ILE A 234 12.41 12.82 0.87
CA ILE A 234 11.07 12.91 1.48
C ILE A 234 10.80 14.35 1.95
N ARG A 235 11.76 14.99 2.62
CA ARG A 235 11.64 16.38 3.10
C ARG A 235 11.52 17.37 1.95
N SER A 236 12.29 17.20 0.87
CA SER A 236 12.19 18.01 -0.36
C SER A 236 10.78 17.91 -0.96
N LYS A 237 10.27 16.69 -1.16
CA LYS A 237 8.91 16.47 -1.67
C LYS A 237 7.82 17.05 -0.77
N ALA A 238 8.02 17.04 0.54
CA ALA A 238 7.11 17.68 1.50
C ALA A 238 7.15 19.21 1.38
N GLY A 239 8.32 19.80 1.09
CA GLY A 239 8.48 21.24 0.83
C GLY A 239 7.84 21.69 -0.49
N GLU A 240 8.08 20.96 -1.59
CA GLU A 240 7.51 21.26 -2.91
C GLU A 240 5.98 21.24 -2.94
N ARG A 241 5.36 20.37 -2.14
CA ARG A 241 3.89 20.29 -2.03
C ARG A 241 3.24 21.49 -1.36
N ARG A 242 4.01 22.29 -0.61
CA ARG A 242 3.53 23.56 -0.02
C ARG A 242 3.58 24.70 -1.02
N ALA A 243 4.47 24.63 -2.00
CA ALA A 243 4.67 25.69 -2.99
C ALA A 243 3.68 25.64 -4.18
N LYS A 244 2.89 24.56 -4.30
CA LYS A 244 1.85 24.36 -5.33
C LYS A 244 0.44 24.52 -4.73
#